data_8176059e33e504b58e5f2b79d21d3bae
#
_entry.id   8176059e33e504b58e5f2b79d21d3bae
#
_cell.length_a   1.000
_cell.length_b   1.000
_cell.length_c   1.000
_cell.angle_alpha   90.00
_cell.angle_beta   90.00
_cell.angle_gamma   90.00
#
_symmetry.space_group_name_H-M   'P 1'
#
loop_
_entity.id
_entity.type
_entity.pdbx_description
1 polymer ?
#
loop_
_entity_poly.entity_id
_entity_poly.type
_entity_poly.pdbx_seq_one_letter_code
_entity_poly.pdbx_strand_id
1 'polypeptide(L)'
;MSAKNFGILSFGAYLPRARLQRKAIVAANAWFAPGLRGLAKGERCICNWDEDSITMGVEAARDCLAGFDRHALTQLVLASST
;
A
#
# COMPACT_ATOMS: atom_id res chain seq x y z
N MET A 1 -6.00 33.79 -20.16
CA MET A 1 -5.58 33.00 -19.02
C MET A 1 -5.39 31.55 -19.45
N SER A 2 -4.25 31.00 -19.16
CA SER A 2 -4.06 29.60 -19.41
C SER A 2 -4.86 28.75 -18.45
N ALA A 3 -5.51 27.75 -18.96
CA ALA A 3 -6.15 26.75 -18.12
C ALA A 3 -5.09 26.03 -17.31
N LYS A 4 -5.36 25.84 -16.02
CA LYS A 4 -4.52 24.98 -15.20
C LYS A 4 -4.89 23.54 -15.47
N ASN A 5 -3.92 22.79 -15.90
CA ASN A 5 -4.09 21.36 -16.08
C ASN A 5 -3.61 20.63 -14.84
N PHE A 6 -4.45 19.75 -14.33
CA PHE A 6 -4.12 18.92 -13.18
C PHE A 6 -3.93 17.49 -13.66
N GLY A 7 -2.94 16.84 -13.12
CA GLY A 7 -2.65 15.47 -13.45
C GLY A 7 -1.63 14.87 -12.52
N ILE A 8 -1.28 13.63 -12.77
CA ILE A 8 -0.30 12.90 -11.98
C ILE A 8 1.06 13.05 -12.66
N LEU A 9 2.00 13.70 -11.97
CA LEU A 9 3.36 13.84 -12.44
C LEU A 9 4.19 12.59 -12.11
N SER A 10 3.89 11.95 -11.00
CA SER A 10 4.67 10.81 -10.53
C SER A 10 3.82 9.98 -9.58
N PHE A 11 4.17 8.74 -9.45
CA PHE A 11 3.56 7.84 -8.47
C PHE A 11 4.62 6.92 -7.92
N GLY A 12 4.32 6.30 -6.79
CA GLY A 12 5.22 5.36 -6.16
C GLY A 12 4.45 4.39 -5.30
N ALA A 13 5.12 3.33 -4.90
CA ALA A 13 4.52 2.30 -4.10
C ALA A 13 5.55 1.69 -3.17
N TYR A 14 5.07 1.15 -2.06
CA TYR A 14 5.86 0.33 -1.16
C TYR A 14 5.13 -0.99 -0.93
N LEU A 15 5.82 -2.08 -1.18
CA LEU A 15 5.29 -3.42 -0.94
C LEU A 15 6.11 -4.07 0.17
N PRO A 16 5.50 -4.41 1.31
CA PRO A 16 6.20 -5.13 2.37
C PRO A 16 6.81 -6.42 1.84
N ARG A 17 7.97 -6.79 2.36
CA ARG A 17 8.68 -7.97 1.90
C ARG A 17 8.02 -9.28 2.33
N ALA A 18 7.39 -9.27 3.50
CA ALA A 18 6.74 -10.46 4.02
C ALA A 18 5.55 -10.85 3.17
N ARG A 19 5.38 -12.13 2.96
CA ARG A 19 4.27 -12.68 2.19
C ARG A 19 3.59 -13.75 3.01
N LEU A 20 2.28 -13.81 2.88
CA LEU A 20 1.48 -14.85 3.52
C LEU A 20 0.67 -15.55 2.43
N GLN A 21 0.77 -16.87 2.39
CA GLN A 21 -0.02 -17.65 1.46
C GLN A 21 -1.50 -17.54 1.83
N ARG A 22 -2.33 -17.19 0.87
CA ARG A 22 -3.76 -17.03 1.13
C ARG A 22 -4.41 -18.33 1.57
N LYS A 23 -3.94 -19.47 1.08
CA LYS A 23 -4.45 -20.76 1.53
C LYS A 23 -4.23 -20.98 3.02
N ALA A 24 -3.16 -20.44 3.60
CA ALA A 24 -2.92 -20.56 5.04
C ALA A 24 -3.92 -19.72 5.83
N ILE A 25 -4.27 -18.53 5.34
CA ILE A 25 -5.29 -17.69 5.96
C ILE A 25 -6.64 -18.39 5.91
N VAL A 26 -6.97 -18.97 4.76
CA VAL A 26 -8.24 -19.68 4.58
C VAL A 26 -8.29 -20.92 5.49
N ALA A 27 -7.22 -21.69 5.57
CA ALA A 27 -7.16 -22.86 6.43
C ALA A 27 -7.41 -22.51 7.90
N ALA A 28 -6.89 -21.37 8.36
CA ALA A 28 -7.08 -20.93 9.73
C ALA A 28 -8.49 -20.42 10.01
N ASN A 29 -9.21 -19.94 9.02
CA ASN A 29 -10.47 -19.22 9.20
C ASN A 29 -11.68 -19.90 8.57
N ALA A 30 -11.51 -20.95 7.76
CA ALA A 30 -12.59 -21.56 7.01
C ALA A 30 -13.64 -22.21 7.90
N TRP A 31 -13.29 -22.57 9.14
CA TRP A 31 -14.21 -23.21 10.08
C TRP A 31 -15.39 -22.31 10.46
N PHE A 32 -15.16 -20.98 10.49
CA PHE A 32 -16.22 -20.01 10.77
C PHE A 32 -16.62 -19.19 9.52
N ALA A 33 -15.83 -19.22 8.48
CA ALA A 33 -16.10 -18.48 7.25
C ALA A 33 -15.79 -19.35 6.02
N PRO A 34 -16.60 -20.38 5.73
CA PRO A 34 -16.32 -21.32 4.64
C PRO A 34 -16.25 -20.66 3.26
N GLY A 35 -16.91 -19.52 3.07
CA GLY A 35 -16.87 -18.79 1.82
C GLY A 35 -15.48 -18.28 1.44
N LEU A 36 -14.54 -18.24 2.38
CA LEU A 36 -13.16 -17.83 2.11
C LEU A 36 -12.41 -18.81 1.21
N ARG A 37 -12.87 -20.04 1.09
CA ARG A 37 -12.19 -21.07 0.30
C ARG A 37 -11.99 -20.64 -1.16
N GLY A 38 -12.89 -19.83 -1.70
CA GLY A 38 -12.74 -19.29 -3.05
C GLY A 38 -11.62 -18.29 -3.19
N LEU A 39 -11.06 -17.79 -2.08
CA LEU A 39 -10.02 -16.77 -2.06
C LEU A 39 -8.64 -17.34 -1.72
N ALA A 40 -8.47 -18.66 -1.77
CA ALA A 40 -7.27 -19.34 -1.28
C ALA A 40 -6.07 -19.26 -2.24
N LYS A 41 -6.16 -18.51 -3.32
CA LYS A 41 -5.09 -18.43 -4.33
C LYS A 41 -4.16 -17.27 -4.07
N GLY A 42 -2.85 -17.52 -4.32
CA GLY A 42 -1.84 -16.48 -4.31
C GLY A 42 -1.32 -16.12 -2.93
N GLU A 43 -0.62 -15.01 -2.90
CA GLU A 43 0.02 -14.51 -1.70
C GLU A 43 -0.48 -13.11 -1.38
N ARG A 44 -0.42 -12.76 -0.12
CA ARG A 44 -0.72 -11.42 0.34
C ARG A 44 0.52 -10.81 0.99
N CYS A 45 0.80 -9.54 0.69
CA CYS A 45 1.80 -8.78 1.42
C CYS A 45 1.30 -8.53 2.84
N ILE A 46 2.19 -8.72 3.81
CA ILE A 46 1.92 -8.36 5.19
C ILE A 46 3.02 -7.44 5.68
N CYS A 47 2.64 -6.45 6.49
CA CYS A 47 3.63 -5.56 7.09
C CYS A 47 4.40 -6.31 8.17
N ASN A 48 5.66 -5.92 8.36
CA ASN A 48 6.48 -6.43 9.45
C ASN A 48 6.02 -5.79 10.76
N TRP A 49 6.49 -6.33 11.90
CA TRP A 49 6.10 -5.82 13.23
C TRP A 49 6.47 -4.35 13.44
N ASP A 50 7.50 -3.86 12.76
CA ASP A 50 7.95 -2.47 12.85
C ASP A 50 7.38 -1.57 11.74
N GLU A 51 6.46 -2.07 10.95
CA GLU A 51 5.83 -1.32 9.85
C GLU A 51 4.39 -0.96 10.20
N ASP A 52 3.99 0.26 9.86
CA ASP A 52 2.61 0.70 9.99
C ASP A 52 2.22 1.53 8.75
N SER A 53 0.99 2.05 8.73
CA SER A 53 0.52 2.82 7.59
C SER A 53 1.34 4.09 7.35
N ILE A 54 1.86 4.69 8.41
CA ILE A 54 2.67 5.91 8.30
C ILE A 54 4.03 5.60 7.70
N THR A 55 4.73 4.61 8.25
CA THR A 55 6.07 4.25 7.75
C THR A 55 6.02 3.74 6.32
N MET A 56 5.02 2.94 5.98
CA MET A 56 4.82 2.45 4.62
C MET A 56 4.46 3.59 3.67
N GLY A 57 3.64 4.54 4.13
CA GLY A 57 3.32 5.74 3.35
C GLY A 57 4.53 6.61 3.07
N VAL A 58 5.42 6.76 4.05
CA VAL A 58 6.67 7.51 3.87
C VAL A 58 7.56 6.85 2.81
N GLU A 59 7.69 5.53 2.83
CA GLU A 59 8.49 4.82 1.85
C GLU A 59 7.90 4.92 0.44
N ALA A 60 6.58 4.83 0.31
CA ALA A 60 5.91 5.05 -0.96
C ALA A 60 6.12 6.47 -1.47
N ALA A 61 6.07 7.46 -0.57
CA ALA A 61 6.30 8.84 -0.93
C ALA A 61 7.74 9.07 -1.40
N ARG A 62 8.71 8.45 -0.76
CA ARG A 62 10.11 8.52 -1.20
C ARG A 62 10.29 7.99 -2.62
N ASP A 63 9.64 6.88 -2.92
CA ASP A 63 9.66 6.31 -4.26
C ASP A 63 9.02 7.28 -5.27
N CYS A 64 7.87 7.83 -4.92
CA CYS A 64 7.14 8.80 -5.73
C CYS A 64 7.98 10.06 -6.03
N LEU A 65 8.71 10.54 -5.03
CA LEU A 65 9.44 11.81 -5.12
C LEU A 65 10.88 11.65 -5.59
N ALA A 66 11.30 10.45 -5.95
CA ALA A 66 12.64 10.23 -6.47
C ALA A 66 12.84 11.07 -7.73
N GLY A 67 13.84 11.94 -7.71
CA GLY A 67 14.12 12.84 -8.82
C GLY A 67 13.33 14.14 -8.84
N PHE A 68 12.45 14.36 -7.85
CA PHE A 68 11.69 15.60 -7.73
C PHE A 68 12.19 16.44 -6.57
N ASP A 69 11.99 17.76 -6.67
CA ASP A 69 12.30 18.68 -5.60
C ASP A 69 11.20 18.63 -4.54
N ARG A 70 11.56 18.17 -3.36
CA ARG A 70 10.60 18.09 -2.25
C ARG A 70 10.11 19.46 -1.79
N HIS A 71 10.91 20.49 -1.98
CA HIS A 71 10.53 21.85 -1.60
C HIS A 71 9.43 22.44 -2.48
N ALA A 72 9.16 21.82 -3.62
CA ALA A 72 8.04 22.22 -4.47
C ALA A 72 6.69 21.72 -3.97
N LEU A 73 6.67 20.85 -2.96
CA LEU A 73 5.44 20.34 -2.39
C LEU A 73 4.75 21.40 -1.53
N THR A 74 3.46 21.57 -1.73
CA THR A 74 2.66 22.50 -0.96
C THR A 74 1.64 21.81 -0.06
N GLN A 75 1.37 20.55 -0.31
CA GLN A 75 0.37 19.80 0.45
C GLN A 75 0.73 18.32 0.45
N LEU A 76 0.51 17.67 1.59
CA LEU A 76 0.66 16.24 1.76
C LEU A 76 -0.59 15.69 2.43
N VAL A 77 -1.16 14.64 1.86
CA VAL A 77 -2.33 13.99 2.42
C VAL A 77 -2.04 12.52 2.61
N LEU A 78 -2.29 12.02 3.81
CA LEU A 78 -2.23 10.60 4.13
C LEU A 78 -3.63 10.09 4.38
N ALA A 79 -4.00 9.02 3.69
CA ALA A 79 -5.28 8.35 3.91
C ALA A 79 -5.03 6.90 4.32
N SER A 80 -5.72 6.46 5.35
CA SER A 80 -5.59 5.09 5.85
C SER A 80 -6.90 4.66 6.49
N SER A 81 -7.20 3.37 6.38
CA SER A 81 -8.36 2.78 7.03
C SER A 81 -8.05 2.30 8.45
N THR A 82 -6.80 2.43 8.88
CA THR A 82 -6.37 1.98 10.21
C THR A 82 -5.80 3.12 11.03
#